data_4f881f72dced555650f740c3f44178fc
#
_entry.id   4f881f72dced555650f740c3f44178fc
#
_cell.length_a   1.000
_cell.length_b   1.000
_cell.length_c   1.000
_cell.angle_alpha   90.00
_cell.angle_beta   90.00
_cell.angle_gamma   90.00
#
_symmetry.space_group_name_H-M   'P 1'
#
loop_
_entity.id
_entity.type
_entity.pdbx_description
1 polymer ?
#
loop_
_entity_poly.entity_id
_entity_poly.type
_entity_poly.pdbx_seq_one_letter_code
_entity_poly.pdbx_strand_id
1 'polypeptide(L)'
;MKKIILIAFSFGILSVNAQQIKLEPGKKITSTSTADMDMDMGMGGQMKIKSSSVNVLSITGSDDKNYKGTNTITKMTMSQEGMGQSTEYDSDKKGDRDSETGKALGKELDKPVQILIDRTTGKATESNPEKTTEPEADTNPMAGVMGGMSEKTAAAMVSSAFFIIPQGKKAGDKWSDSTTEAGIKGVRNYELQSISKEEATILLKIVSKGVISKEIQGMQMEMNMNTTAQSIIRTNVTTGLVKKNSTTGTVEGTLDMMGQSMPISMKMSSEVVFE
;
A
#
# COMPACT_ATOMS: atom_id res chain seq x y z
N MET A 1 25.55 -29.47 -59.21
CA MET A 1 24.55 -29.84 -58.17
C MET A 1 24.92 -29.16 -56.90
N LYS A 2 24.24 -28.06 -56.53
CA LYS A 2 24.50 -27.32 -55.25
C LYS A 2 23.51 -27.86 -54.24
N LYS A 3 24.02 -28.46 -53.15
CA LYS A 3 23.21 -28.91 -52.02
C LYS A 3 22.96 -27.70 -51.12
N ILE A 4 21.70 -27.28 -51.02
CA ILE A 4 21.23 -26.28 -50.04
C ILE A 4 20.94 -27.03 -48.75
N ILE A 5 21.71 -26.76 -47.70
CA ILE A 5 21.44 -27.23 -46.35
C ILE A 5 20.48 -26.23 -45.69
N LEU A 6 19.24 -26.69 -45.49
CA LEU A 6 18.20 -25.95 -44.77
C LEU A 6 18.41 -26.20 -43.29
N ILE A 7 18.96 -25.21 -42.56
CA ILE A 7 19.04 -25.25 -41.09
C ILE A 7 17.69 -24.76 -40.56
N ALA A 8 16.88 -25.71 -40.10
CA ALA A 8 15.65 -25.45 -39.39
C ALA A 8 16.00 -24.93 -37.97
N PHE A 9 15.89 -23.62 -37.76
CA PHE A 9 15.89 -23.06 -36.42
C PHE A 9 14.55 -23.40 -35.75
N SER A 10 14.55 -24.42 -34.92
CA SER A 10 13.44 -24.70 -34.03
C SER A 10 13.41 -23.65 -32.92
N PHE A 11 12.61 -22.59 -33.11
CA PHE A 11 12.22 -21.72 -32.01
C PHE A 11 11.40 -22.55 -31.01
N GLY A 12 12.05 -23.01 -29.97
CA GLY A 12 11.35 -23.54 -28.81
C GLY A 12 10.46 -22.44 -28.24
N ILE A 13 9.16 -22.59 -28.41
CA ILE A 13 8.16 -21.78 -27.74
C ILE A 13 8.27 -22.16 -26.26
N LEU A 14 9.03 -21.39 -25.50
CA LEU A 14 8.97 -21.42 -24.06
C LEU A 14 7.58 -20.89 -23.71
N SER A 15 6.64 -21.80 -23.47
CA SER A 15 5.36 -21.48 -22.85
C SER A 15 5.68 -20.96 -21.44
N VAL A 16 5.74 -19.66 -21.31
CA VAL A 16 5.82 -19.00 -19.99
C VAL A 16 4.47 -19.26 -19.34
N ASN A 17 4.43 -20.24 -18.44
CA ASN A 17 3.27 -20.43 -17.56
C ASN A 17 2.96 -19.08 -16.91
N ALA A 18 1.69 -18.73 -16.84
CA ALA A 18 1.26 -17.51 -16.14
C ALA A 18 1.87 -17.53 -14.74
N GLN A 19 2.50 -16.42 -14.34
CA GLN A 19 3.02 -16.28 -13.00
C GLN A 19 1.87 -16.49 -12.01
N GLN A 20 2.05 -17.38 -11.06
CA GLN A 20 1.10 -17.63 -9.99
C GLN A 20 1.80 -17.40 -8.65
N ILE A 21 1.05 -16.90 -7.70
CA ILE A 21 1.52 -16.80 -6.33
C ILE A 21 1.73 -18.21 -5.80
N LYS A 22 2.89 -18.44 -5.18
CA LYS A 22 3.24 -19.70 -4.56
C LYS A 22 3.59 -19.46 -3.09
N LEU A 23 2.68 -19.86 -2.24
CA LEU A 23 2.84 -19.83 -0.79
C LEU A 23 2.63 -21.24 -0.24
N GLU A 24 3.36 -21.54 0.82
CA GLU A 24 3.25 -22.81 1.52
C GLU A 24 2.61 -22.59 2.90
N PRO A 25 1.74 -23.50 3.37
CA PRO A 25 1.26 -23.48 4.74
C PRO A 25 2.42 -23.49 5.73
N GLY A 26 2.32 -22.71 6.79
CA GLY A 26 3.38 -22.51 7.78
C GLY A 26 4.38 -21.40 7.43
N LYS A 27 4.39 -20.90 6.19
CA LYS A 27 5.24 -19.77 5.82
C LYS A 27 4.82 -18.50 6.55
N LYS A 28 5.81 -17.76 7.04
CA LYS A 28 5.65 -16.40 7.56
C LYS A 28 6.33 -15.42 6.62
N ILE A 29 5.70 -14.30 6.38
CA ILE A 29 6.22 -13.17 5.61
C ILE A 29 6.17 -11.96 6.54
N THR A 30 7.34 -11.43 6.86
CA THR A 30 7.45 -10.20 7.65
C THR A 30 7.55 -9.03 6.69
N SER A 31 6.78 -7.99 6.91
CA SER A 31 6.93 -6.72 6.20
C SER A 31 7.30 -5.61 7.18
N THR A 32 8.32 -4.85 6.84
CA THR A 32 8.67 -3.61 7.52
C THR A 32 8.33 -2.45 6.60
N SER A 33 7.44 -1.58 7.03
CA SER A 33 7.09 -0.38 6.29
C SER A 33 7.54 0.87 7.04
N THR A 34 8.06 1.84 6.29
CA THR A 34 8.38 3.18 6.77
C THR A 34 7.70 4.20 5.87
N ALA A 35 7.25 5.30 6.44
CA ALA A 35 6.68 6.40 5.68
C ALA A 35 7.07 7.74 6.31
N ASP A 36 7.43 8.67 5.45
CA ASP A 36 7.67 10.08 5.78
C ASP A 36 6.67 10.93 4.99
N MET A 37 6.08 11.91 5.66
CA MET A 37 5.10 12.81 5.09
C MET A 37 5.37 14.23 5.58
N ASP A 38 5.52 15.15 4.63
CA ASP A 38 5.59 16.59 4.88
C ASP A 38 4.33 17.23 4.29
N MET A 39 3.53 17.86 5.14
CA MET A 39 2.28 18.51 4.76
C MET A 39 2.36 20.02 5.03
N ASP A 40 1.94 20.81 4.04
CA ASP A 40 1.72 22.25 4.16
C ASP A 40 0.22 22.51 3.96
N MET A 41 -0.41 23.08 4.98
CA MET A 41 -1.84 23.38 4.98
C MET A 41 -2.13 24.85 4.65
N GLY A 42 -1.16 25.60 4.12
CA GLY A 42 -1.27 27.03 3.97
C GLY A 42 -1.29 27.77 5.32
N MET A 43 -1.40 29.07 5.30
CA MET A 43 -1.48 29.93 6.52
C MET A 43 -0.41 29.63 7.59
N GLY A 44 0.73 29.02 7.20
CA GLY A 44 1.85 28.70 8.10
C GLY A 44 1.72 27.38 8.86
N GLY A 45 0.71 26.57 8.58
CA GLY A 45 0.55 25.25 9.18
C GLY A 45 1.39 24.20 8.46
N GLN A 46 2.55 23.88 9.01
CA GLN A 46 3.37 22.76 8.54
C GLN A 46 3.27 21.56 9.50
N MET A 47 3.21 20.36 8.95
CA MET A 47 3.21 19.12 9.72
C MET A 47 4.15 18.11 9.08
N LYS A 48 4.97 17.46 9.90
CA LYS A 48 5.82 16.34 9.50
C LYS A 48 5.41 15.10 10.27
N ILE A 49 5.28 14.00 9.56
CA ILE A 49 4.92 12.72 10.15
C ILE A 49 5.90 11.69 9.65
N LYS A 50 6.45 10.92 10.59
CA LYS A 50 7.22 9.72 10.29
C LYS A 50 6.57 8.55 10.98
N SER A 51 6.44 7.45 10.26
CA SER A 51 5.87 6.23 10.83
C SER A 51 6.64 5.00 10.37
N SER A 52 6.61 3.97 11.21
CA SER A 52 7.09 2.65 10.84
C SER A 52 6.17 1.60 11.44
N SER A 53 5.98 0.49 10.72
CA SER A 53 5.25 -0.67 11.23
C SER A 53 5.91 -1.97 10.79
N VAL A 54 5.77 -2.99 11.63
CA VAL A 54 6.15 -4.37 11.33
C VAL A 54 4.89 -5.22 11.33
N ASN A 55 4.66 -5.91 10.22
CA ASN A 55 3.52 -6.80 10.05
C ASN A 55 4.01 -8.21 9.78
N VAL A 56 3.31 -9.20 10.30
CA VAL A 56 3.59 -10.62 10.09
C VAL A 56 2.37 -11.28 9.45
N LEU A 57 2.51 -11.70 8.20
CA LEU A 57 1.55 -12.54 7.51
C LEU A 57 1.94 -14.01 7.73
N SER A 58 1.08 -14.77 8.38
CA SER A 58 1.27 -16.22 8.59
C SER A 58 0.30 -16.99 7.72
N ILE A 59 0.79 -17.84 6.81
CA ILE A 59 -0.04 -18.69 5.94
C ILE A 59 -0.46 -19.93 6.72
N THR A 60 -1.76 -20.10 6.91
CA THR A 60 -2.34 -21.20 7.72
C THR A 60 -2.86 -22.36 6.87
N GLY A 61 -3.15 -22.12 5.59
CA GLY A 61 -3.67 -23.14 4.69
C GLY A 61 -3.95 -22.60 3.29
N SER A 62 -4.56 -23.42 2.47
CA SER A 62 -5.01 -23.03 1.13
C SER A 62 -6.19 -23.89 0.68
N ASP A 63 -6.97 -23.38 -0.26
CA ASP A 63 -7.93 -24.12 -1.08
C ASP A 63 -7.62 -23.89 -2.56
N ASP A 64 -8.51 -24.29 -3.46
CA ASP A 64 -8.27 -24.19 -4.91
C ASP A 64 -8.09 -22.74 -5.40
N LYS A 65 -8.71 -21.78 -4.74
CA LYS A 65 -8.75 -20.38 -5.17
C LYS A 65 -7.88 -19.48 -4.31
N ASN A 66 -7.76 -19.76 -3.01
CA ASN A 66 -7.18 -18.86 -2.04
C ASN A 66 -6.12 -19.52 -1.17
N TYR A 67 -5.14 -18.74 -0.75
CA TYR A 67 -4.40 -18.99 0.46
C TYR A 67 -5.14 -18.36 1.64
N LYS A 68 -5.09 -19.05 2.79
CA LYS A 68 -5.65 -18.60 4.07
C LYS A 68 -4.51 -18.20 4.98
N GLY A 69 -4.65 -17.10 5.68
CA GLY A 69 -3.62 -16.63 6.60
C GLY A 69 -4.15 -15.66 7.63
N THR A 70 -3.25 -15.25 8.50
CA THR A 70 -3.50 -14.17 9.46
C THR A 70 -2.45 -13.09 9.28
N ASN A 71 -2.86 -11.83 9.28
CA ASN A 71 -1.97 -10.69 9.33
C ASN A 71 -2.04 -10.04 10.70
N THR A 72 -0.88 -9.75 11.29
CA THR A 72 -0.76 -9.14 12.62
C THR A 72 0.24 -8.00 12.56
N ILE A 73 -0.16 -6.82 13.03
CA ILE A 73 0.76 -5.70 13.26
C ILE A 73 1.44 -5.95 14.61
N THR A 74 2.75 -6.18 14.61
CA THR A 74 3.51 -6.54 15.82
C THR A 74 4.27 -5.37 16.41
N LYS A 75 4.55 -4.34 15.60
CA LYS A 75 5.24 -3.13 16.05
C LYS A 75 4.75 -1.92 15.26
N MET A 76 4.69 -0.78 15.94
CA MET A 76 4.38 0.51 15.33
C MET A 76 5.15 1.62 16.03
N THR A 77 5.70 2.54 15.26
CA THR A 77 6.25 3.81 15.75
C THR A 77 5.68 4.96 14.94
N MET A 78 5.50 6.09 15.56
CA MET A 78 5.06 7.32 14.91
C MET A 78 5.73 8.52 15.58
N SER A 79 6.14 9.49 14.78
CA SER A 79 6.51 10.81 15.25
C SER A 79 5.79 11.84 14.41
N GLN A 80 5.20 12.80 15.05
CA GLN A 80 4.48 13.91 14.43
C GLN A 80 4.99 15.22 14.99
N GLU A 81 5.38 16.13 14.12
CA GLU A 81 5.80 17.49 14.47
C GLU A 81 4.97 18.50 13.67
N GLY A 82 4.41 19.50 14.31
CA GLY A 82 3.65 20.53 13.63
C GLY A 82 2.87 21.42 14.59
N MET A 83 2.52 22.63 14.16
CA MET A 83 1.73 23.59 14.94
C MET A 83 2.28 23.86 16.36
N GLY A 84 3.61 23.78 16.54
CA GLY A 84 4.25 23.97 17.85
C GLY A 84 4.11 22.77 18.81
N GLN A 85 3.61 21.65 18.34
CA GLN A 85 3.47 20.41 19.11
C GLN A 85 4.32 19.29 18.49
N SER A 86 4.81 18.39 19.33
CA SER A 86 5.47 17.16 18.92
C SER A 86 4.84 16.02 19.69
N THR A 87 4.52 14.93 18.97
CA THR A 87 3.99 13.70 19.53
C THR A 87 4.86 12.56 19.04
N GLU A 88 5.30 11.71 19.96
CA GLU A 88 6.01 10.47 19.66
C GLU A 88 5.23 9.27 20.21
N TYR A 89 5.27 8.18 19.51
CA TYR A 89 4.70 6.91 19.91
C TYR A 89 5.63 5.76 19.51
N ASP A 90 5.88 4.85 20.43
CA ASP A 90 6.61 3.61 20.21
C ASP A 90 5.90 2.47 20.95
N SER A 91 5.34 1.54 20.18
CA SER A 91 4.61 0.40 20.73
C SER A 91 5.46 -0.52 21.63
N ASP A 92 6.79 -0.45 21.58
CA ASP A 92 7.66 -1.21 22.47
C ASP A 92 7.78 -0.55 23.85
N LYS A 93 7.38 0.73 23.99
CA LYS A 93 7.38 1.46 25.25
C LYS A 93 6.02 1.33 25.95
N LYS A 94 5.99 0.73 27.13
CA LYS A 94 4.75 0.54 27.90
C LYS A 94 4.01 1.85 28.16
N GLY A 95 4.72 2.92 28.50
CA GLY A 95 4.11 4.23 28.77
C GLY A 95 3.40 4.81 27.55
N ASP A 96 3.96 4.59 26.36
CA ASP A 96 3.36 5.05 25.12
C ASP A 96 2.10 4.25 24.77
N ARG A 97 2.09 2.93 24.99
CA ARG A 97 0.89 2.07 24.81
C ARG A 97 -0.27 2.49 25.70
N ASP A 98 0.01 2.92 26.92
CA ASP A 98 -1.00 3.32 27.92
C ASP A 98 -1.51 4.77 27.70
N SER A 99 -0.83 5.56 26.85
CA SER A 99 -1.24 6.92 26.50
C SER A 99 -2.55 6.95 25.69
N GLU A 100 -3.20 8.11 25.58
CA GLU A 100 -4.38 8.28 24.72
C GLU A 100 -4.04 7.98 23.24
N THR A 101 -2.92 8.50 22.76
CA THR A 101 -2.41 8.20 21.41
C THR A 101 -2.16 6.70 21.25
N GLY A 102 -1.55 6.06 22.23
CA GLY A 102 -1.29 4.63 22.22
C GLY A 102 -2.56 3.77 22.21
N LYS A 103 -3.58 4.18 22.97
CA LYS A 103 -4.89 3.51 22.94
C LYS A 103 -5.59 3.65 21.59
N ALA A 104 -5.46 4.80 20.93
CA ALA A 104 -6.02 5.02 19.60
C ALA A 104 -5.29 4.21 18.52
N LEU A 105 -3.95 4.33 18.45
CA LEU A 105 -3.11 3.64 17.45
C LEU A 105 -2.97 2.14 17.72
N GLY A 106 -2.99 1.73 18.98
CA GLY A 106 -2.78 0.33 19.40
C GLY A 106 -4.01 -0.57 19.26
N LYS A 107 -5.16 -0.04 18.81
CA LYS A 107 -6.39 -0.84 18.65
C LYS A 107 -6.18 -2.08 17.77
N GLU A 108 -5.33 -1.99 16.75
CA GLU A 108 -5.04 -3.07 15.80
C GLU A 108 -3.73 -3.82 16.11
N LEU A 109 -2.95 -3.32 17.09
CA LEU A 109 -1.68 -3.92 17.45
C LEU A 109 -1.88 -5.28 18.12
N ASP A 110 -1.06 -6.26 17.73
CA ASP A 110 -1.07 -7.64 18.24
C ASP A 110 -2.40 -8.40 17.98
N LYS A 111 -3.31 -7.85 17.17
CA LYS A 111 -4.55 -8.52 16.78
C LYS A 111 -4.40 -9.23 15.44
N PRO A 112 -4.58 -10.57 15.39
CA PRO A 112 -4.55 -11.30 14.14
C PRO A 112 -5.84 -11.08 13.34
N VAL A 113 -5.73 -10.56 12.12
CA VAL A 113 -6.84 -10.42 11.17
C VAL A 113 -6.80 -11.58 10.17
N GLN A 114 -7.93 -12.27 9.99
CA GLN A 114 -8.05 -13.39 9.04
C GLN A 114 -8.10 -12.88 7.61
N ILE A 115 -7.19 -13.39 6.77
CA ILE A 115 -7.01 -12.94 5.39
C ILE A 115 -7.17 -14.12 4.42
N LEU A 116 -7.87 -13.86 3.32
CA LEU A 116 -7.91 -14.70 2.12
C LEU A 116 -7.10 -14.00 1.02
N ILE A 117 -6.20 -14.72 0.37
CA ILE A 117 -5.34 -14.20 -0.71
C ILE A 117 -5.65 -14.99 -1.98
N ASP A 118 -6.19 -14.32 -2.99
CA ASP A 118 -6.45 -14.93 -4.30
C ASP A 118 -5.13 -15.40 -4.94
N ARG A 119 -5.06 -16.69 -5.31
CA ARG A 119 -3.85 -17.33 -5.80
C ARG A 119 -3.38 -16.80 -7.15
N THR A 120 -4.28 -16.24 -7.93
CA THR A 120 -4.00 -15.75 -9.28
C THR A 120 -3.57 -14.29 -9.28
N THR A 121 -4.22 -13.46 -8.47
CA THR A 121 -4.03 -12.02 -8.50
C THR A 121 -3.22 -11.47 -7.33
N GLY A 122 -3.13 -12.21 -6.21
CA GLY A 122 -2.55 -11.72 -4.95
C GLY A 122 -3.44 -10.74 -4.19
N LYS A 123 -4.63 -10.49 -4.70
CA LYS A 123 -5.57 -9.63 -3.99
C LYS A 123 -6.01 -10.30 -2.69
N ALA A 124 -5.84 -9.60 -1.60
CA ALA A 124 -6.27 -10.06 -0.29
C ALA A 124 -7.62 -9.46 0.09
N THR A 125 -8.39 -10.22 0.86
CA THR A 125 -9.65 -9.79 1.48
C THR A 125 -9.71 -10.31 2.91
N GLU A 126 -10.37 -9.60 3.80
CA GLU A 126 -10.60 -10.05 5.17
C GLU A 126 -11.73 -11.07 5.18
N SER A 127 -11.53 -12.21 5.88
CA SER A 127 -12.53 -13.30 5.90
C SER A 127 -13.76 -12.96 6.72
N ASN A 128 -13.59 -12.18 7.79
CA ASN A 128 -14.65 -11.64 8.62
C ASN A 128 -14.35 -10.15 8.82
N PRO A 129 -14.76 -9.28 7.89
CA PRO A 129 -14.73 -7.87 8.20
C PRO A 129 -15.68 -7.71 9.40
N GLU A 130 -15.10 -7.60 10.62
CA GLU A 130 -15.88 -7.04 11.71
C GLU A 130 -16.51 -5.79 11.11
N LYS A 131 -17.82 -5.64 11.23
CA LYS A 131 -18.45 -4.36 10.92
C LYS A 131 -17.63 -3.36 11.71
N THR A 132 -16.80 -2.62 11.00
CA THR A 132 -16.17 -1.44 11.59
C THR A 132 -17.35 -0.64 12.11
N THR A 133 -17.61 -0.77 13.42
CA THR A 133 -18.42 0.21 14.13
C THR A 133 -17.85 1.53 13.68
N GLU A 134 -18.72 2.37 13.12
CA GLU A 134 -18.34 3.71 12.67
C GLU A 134 -17.34 4.25 13.68
N PRO A 135 -16.18 4.74 13.26
CA PRO A 135 -15.17 5.20 14.20
C PRO A 135 -15.88 6.15 15.16
N GLU A 136 -15.84 5.83 16.45
CA GLU A 136 -16.32 6.73 17.48
C GLU A 136 -15.72 8.08 17.13
N ALA A 137 -16.57 9.10 17.00
CA ALA A 137 -16.21 10.42 16.49
C ALA A 137 -14.93 10.90 17.20
N ASP A 138 -13.80 10.70 16.54
CA ASP A 138 -12.50 11.13 17.05
C ASP A 138 -12.62 12.64 17.28
N THR A 139 -12.41 13.07 18.50
CA THR A 139 -12.52 14.47 18.90
C THR A 139 -11.47 15.35 18.20
N ASN A 140 -10.53 14.74 17.49
CA ASN A 140 -9.51 15.42 16.69
C ASN A 140 -9.88 15.38 15.20
N PRO A 141 -10.33 16.50 14.59
CA PRO A 141 -10.67 16.57 13.16
C PRO A 141 -9.53 16.13 12.24
N MET A 142 -8.28 16.38 12.65
CA MET A 142 -7.10 15.99 11.89
C MET A 142 -6.85 14.48 11.92
N ALA A 143 -7.16 13.80 13.03
CA ALA A 143 -7.07 12.35 13.10
C ALA A 143 -8.04 11.69 12.12
N GLY A 144 -9.23 12.24 11.94
CA GLY A 144 -10.21 11.77 10.95
C GLY A 144 -9.75 11.94 9.49
N VAL A 145 -9.08 13.06 9.17
CA VAL A 145 -8.50 13.29 7.84
C VAL A 145 -7.31 12.36 7.61
N MET A 146 -6.43 12.23 8.59
CA MET A 146 -5.24 11.38 8.51
C MET A 146 -5.59 9.88 8.57
N GLY A 147 -6.57 9.49 9.40
CA GLY A 147 -7.09 8.13 9.47
C GLY A 147 -7.60 7.68 8.09
N GLY A 148 -8.38 8.49 7.40
CA GLY A 148 -8.85 8.18 6.04
C GLY A 148 -7.74 8.05 4.99
N MET A 149 -6.56 8.63 5.22
CA MET A 149 -5.38 8.45 4.35
C MET A 149 -4.51 7.26 4.79
N SER A 150 -4.56 6.87 6.06
CA SER A 150 -3.71 5.81 6.63
C SER A 150 -4.43 4.48 6.85
N GLU A 151 -5.74 4.41 6.74
CA GLU A 151 -6.52 3.16 6.84
C GLU A 151 -6.24 2.23 5.65
N LYS A 152 -5.00 1.78 5.53
CA LYS A 152 -4.76 0.56 4.78
C LYS A 152 -5.29 -0.57 5.64
N THR A 153 -6.41 -1.14 5.25
CA THR A 153 -6.93 -2.36 5.85
C THR A 153 -5.84 -3.45 5.84
N ALA A 154 -5.90 -4.40 6.76
CA ALA A 154 -4.98 -5.54 6.78
C ALA A 154 -4.92 -6.23 5.40
N ALA A 155 -6.05 -6.30 4.71
CA ALA A 155 -6.15 -6.84 3.36
C ALA A 155 -5.35 -6.02 2.33
N ALA A 156 -5.39 -4.68 2.39
CA ALA A 156 -4.61 -3.82 1.49
C ALA A 156 -3.10 -3.95 1.73
N MET A 157 -2.68 -4.04 2.99
CA MET A 157 -1.28 -4.29 3.36
C MET A 157 -0.79 -5.63 2.79
N VAL A 158 -1.57 -6.70 2.97
CA VAL A 158 -1.25 -8.03 2.44
C VAL A 158 -1.25 -8.05 0.92
N SER A 159 -2.21 -7.37 0.26
CA SER A 159 -2.23 -7.27 -1.21
C SER A 159 -0.96 -6.62 -1.76
N SER A 160 -0.36 -5.68 -1.04
CA SER A 160 0.89 -5.02 -1.44
C SER A 160 2.12 -5.93 -1.42
N ALA A 161 2.03 -7.09 -0.74
CA ALA A 161 3.08 -8.12 -0.74
C ALA A 161 3.18 -8.87 -2.06
N PHE A 162 2.23 -8.69 -2.99
CA PHE A 162 2.19 -9.45 -4.23
C PHE A 162 2.13 -8.53 -5.44
N PHE A 163 2.91 -8.87 -6.46
CA PHE A 163 2.86 -8.22 -7.77
C PHE A 163 3.02 -9.27 -8.87
N ILE A 164 1.98 -9.43 -9.67
CA ILE A 164 1.94 -10.37 -10.79
C ILE A 164 2.24 -9.61 -12.08
N ILE A 165 3.31 -10.01 -12.75
CA ILE A 165 3.67 -9.45 -14.05
C ILE A 165 2.74 -10.08 -15.11
N PRO A 166 2.06 -9.29 -15.97
CA PRO A 166 1.24 -9.83 -17.03
C PRO A 166 2.04 -10.75 -17.96
N GLN A 167 1.43 -11.86 -18.37
CA GLN A 167 2.09 -12.88 -19.19
C GLN A 167 2.64 -12.28 -20.50
N GLY A 168 3.83 -12.73 -20.88
CA GLY A 168 4.47 -12.33 -22.13
C GLY A 168 5.22 -11.00 -22.11
N LYS A 169 5.21 -10.29 -20.98
CA LYS A 169 5.94 -9.02 -20.83
C LYS A 169 7.45 -9.23 -20.80
N LYS A 170 8.16 -8.32 -21.44
CA LYS A 170 9.63 -8.26 -21.53
C LYS A 170 10.13 -6.93 -20.98
N ALA A 171 11.41 -6.86 -20.67
CA ALA A 171 12.04 -5.60 -20.26
C ALA A 171 11.80 -4.50 -21.30
N GLY A 172 11.38 -3.31 -20.88
CA GLY A 172 10.95 -2.19 -21.69
C GLY A 172 9.46 -2.13 -21.98
N ASP A 173 8.69 -3.21 -21.76
CA ASP A 173 7.25 -3.21 -22.01
C ASP A 173 6.50 -2.34 -21.00
N LYS A 174 5.46 -1.67 -21.51
CA LYS A 174 4.58 -0.79 -20.74
C LYS A 174 3.14 -1.30 -20.78
N TRP A 175 2.39 -1.03 -19.73
CA TRP A 175 0.95 -1.25 -19.68
C TRP A 175 0.32 -0.29 -18.67
N SER A 176 -0.99 -0.18 -18.68
CA SER A 176 -1.71 0.67 -17.75
C SER A 176 -3.01 0.02 -17.31
N ASP A 177 -3.49 0.43 -16.15
CA ASP A 177 -4.84 0.19 -15.69
C ASP A 177 -5.40 1.46 -15.03
N SER A 178 -6.69 1.42 -14.69
CA SER A 178 -7.37 2.51 -13.99
C SER A 178 -8.09 1.97 -12.76
N THR A 179 -8.19 2.81 -11.75
CA THR A 179 -8.93 2.52 -10.52
C THR A 179 -9.95 3.61 -10.25
N THR A 180 -11.04 3.24 -9.62
CA THR A 180 -12.00 4.19 -9.05
C THR A 180 -12.33 3.68 -7.66
N GLU A 181 -11.97 4.42 -6.63
CA GLU A 181 -12.19 4.05 -5.23
C GLU A 181 -12.55 5.30 -4.43
N ALA A 182 -13.61 5.22 -3.65
CA ALA A 182 -14.07 6.32 -2.78
C ALA A 182 -14.12 7.71 -3.46
N GLY A 183 -14.56 7.78 -4.74
CA GLY A 183 -14.62 9.05 -5.50
C GLY A 183 -13.30 9.48 -6.13
N ILE A 184 -12.20 8.79 -5.84
CA ILE A 184 -10.88 9.05 -6.43
C ILE A 184 -10.72 8.20 -7.68
N LYS A 185 -10.41 8.85 -8.80
CA LYS A 185 -10.08 8.19 -10.09
C LYS A 185 -8.58 8.23 -10.30
N GLY A 186 -7.99 7.08 -10.57
CA GLY A 186 -6.55 6.95 -10.79
C GLY A 186 -6.20 6.19 -12.05
N VAL A 187 -5.09 6.56 -12.65
CA VAL A 187 -4.42 5.81 -13.75
C VAL A 187 -3.06 5.38 -13.23
N ARG A 188 -2.79 4.10 -13.39
CA ARG A 188 -1.50 3.47 -13.06
C ARG A 188 -0.81 3.07 -14.35
N ASN A 189 0.40 3.57 -14.56
CA ASN A 189 1.23 3.26 -15.70
C ASN A 189 2.45 2.47 -15.22
N TYR A 190 2.64 1.31 -15.79
CA TYR A 190 3.71 0.39 -15.42
C TYR A 190 4.74 0.30 -16.55
N GLU A 191 6.00 0.11 -16.17
CA GLU A 191 7.09 -0.21 -17.08
C GLU A 191 7.95 -1.31 -16.45
N LEU A 192 8.10 -2.44 -17.14
CA LEU A 192 9.01 -3.50 -16.73
C LEU A 192 10.44 -3.09 -17.06
N GLN A 193 11.16 -2.54 -16.10
CA GLN A 193 12.52 -2.02 -16.31
C GLN A 193 13.54 -3.14 -16.54
N SER A 194 13.42 -4.22 -15.78
CA SER A 194 14.29 -5.39 -15.92
C SER A 194 13.56 -6.66 -15.46
N ILE A 195 13.97 -7.79 -16.03
CA ILE A 195 13.50 -9.10 -15.64
C ILE A 195 14.64 -10.13 -15.78
N SER A 196 14.82 -10.95 -14.79
CA SER A 196 15.71 -12.10 -14.75
C SER A 196 14.93 -13.37 -14.44
N LYS A 197 15.59 -14.49 -14.18
CA LYS A 197 14.94 -15.73 -13.76
C LYS A 197 14.29 -15.63 -12.37
N GLU A 198 14.82 -14.77 -11.50
CA GLU A 198 14.41 -14.69 -10.10
C GLU A 198 13.74 -13.39 -9.72
N GLU A 199 14.13 -12.28 -10.33
CA GLU A 199 13.68 -10.96 -9.92
C GLU A 199 13.31 -10.09 -11.12
N ALA A 200 12.28 -9.28 -10.94
CA ALA A 200 11.91 -8.21 -11.85
C ALA A 200 11.81 -6.88 -11.11
N THR A 201 12.14 -5.80 -11.83
CA THR A 201 11.98 -4.43 -11.37
C THR A 201 10.93 -3.74 -12.22
N ILE A 202 9.92 -3.18 -11.59
CA ILE A 202 8.82 -2.47 -12.22
C ILE A 202 8.82 -1.02 -11.74
N LEU A 203 8.77 -0.09 -12.68
CA LEU A 203 8.45 1.31 -12.44
C LEU A 203 6.94 1.49 -12.57
N LEU A 204 6.30 1.94 -11.51
CA LEU A 204 4.89 2.29 -11.48
C LEU A 204 4.74 3.80 -11.30
N LYS A 205 4.01 4.46 -12.20
CA LYS A 205 3.61 5.87 -12.08
C LYS A 205 2.12 5.94 -11.86
N ILE A 206 1.70 6.69 -10.86
CA ILE A 206 0.30 6.86 -10.46
C ILE A 206 -0.06 8.32 -10.61
N VAL A 207 -1.16 8.58 -11.28
CA VAL A 207 -1.80 9.90 -11.30
C VAL A 207 -3.25 9.69 -10.90
N SER A 208 -3.69 10.35 -9.84
CA SER A 208 -5.08 10.27 -9.42
C SER A 208 -5.62 11.63 -9.03
N LYS A 209 -6.93 11.76 -9.15
CA LYS A 209 -7.68 12.95 -8.74
C LYS A 209 -9.04 12.56 -8.21
N GLY A 210 -9.53 13.32 -7.28
CA GLY A 210 -10.86 13.10 -6.72
C GLY A 210 -11.19 14.05 -5.61
N VAL A 211 -12.38 13.87 -5.11
CA VAL A 211 -12.94 14.64 -4.01
C VAL A 211 -13.30 13.65 -2.90
N ILE A 212 -12.81 13.90 -1.71
CA ILE A 212 -13.23 13.20 -0.50
C ILE A 212 -14.09 14.15 0.32
N SER A 213 -15.33 13.75 0.60
CA SER A 213 -16.23 14.49 1.49
C SER A 213 -16.44 13.68 2.76
N LYS A 214 -16.22 14.29 3.91
CA LYS A 214 -16.51 13.71 5.24
C LYS A 214 -17.25 14.72 6.10
N GLU A 215 -18.14 14.22 6.95
CA GLU A 215 -18.73 15.00 8.02
C GLU A 215 -18.01 14.68 9.33
N ILE A 216 -17.46 15.69 10.00
CA ILE A 216 -16.76 15.55 11.27
C ILE A 216 -17.42 16.52 12.26
N GLN A 217 -18.01 15.98 13.32
CA GLN A 217 -18.69 16.77 14.36
C GLN A 217 -19.77 17.73 13.81
N GLY A 218 -20.54 17.27 12.79
CA GLY A 218 -21.56 18.09 12.14
C GLY A 218 -21.01 19.13 11.15
N MET A 219 -19.71 19.19 10.94
CA MET A 219 -19.07 20.05 9.93
C MET A 219 -18.75 19.25 8.69
N GLN A 220 -19.21 19.74 7.54
CA GLN A 220 -18.87 19.14 6.26
C GLN A 220 -17.47 19.61 5.83
N MET A 221 -16.60 18.65 5.55
CA MET A 221 -15.26 18.87 5.03
C MET A 221 -15.20 18.26 3.63
N GLU A 222 -14.66 19.02 2.68
CA GLU A 222 -14.41 18.53 1.33
C GLU A 222 -12.94 18.74 0.98
N MET A 223 -12.29 17.67 0.52
CA MET A 223 -10.90 17.69 0.11
C MET A 223 -10.81 17.36 -1.38
N ASN A 224 -10.44 18.32 -2.19
CA ASN A 224 -10.10 18.13 -3.59
C ASN A 224 -8.61 17.78 -3.71
N MET A 225 -8.27 16.67 -4.34
CA MET A 225 -6.90 16.19 -4.41
C MET A 225 -6.47 15.80 -5.80
N ASN A 226 -5.23 16.17 -6.14
CA ASN A 226 -4.47 15.66 -7.28
C ASN A 226 -3.22 14.98 -6.72
N THR A 227 -3.07 13.70 -6.99
CA THR A 227 -1.92 12.91 -6.52
C THR A 227 -1.06 12.51 -7.71
N THR A 228 0.24 12.69 -7.58
CA THR A 228 1.24 12.12 -8.49
C THR A 228 2.23 11.32 -7.66
N ALA A 229 2.41 10.04 -7.98
CA ALA A 229 3.34 9.18 -7.27
C ALA A 229 4.11 8.29 -8.24
N GLN A 230 5.29 7.86 -7.79
CA GLN A 230 6.13 6.91 -8.48
C GLN A 230 6.61 5.85 -7.50
N SER A 231 6.52 4.59 -7.91
CA SER A 231 6.99 3.44 -7.12
C SER A 231 7.99 2.63 -7.93
N ILE A 232 9.01 2.11 -7.24
CA ILE A 232 9.91 1.09 -7.77
C ILE A 232 9.61 -0.19 -7.00
N ILE A 233 9.09 -1.20 -7.71
CA ILE A 233 8.69 -2.49 -7.16
C ILE A 233 9.69 -3.53 -7.61
N ARG A 234 10.29 -4.25 -6.65
CA ARG A 234 11.09 -5.45 -6.92
C ARG A 234 10.30 -6.67 -6.48
N THR A 235 10.07 -7.59 -7.40
CA THR A 235 9.27 -8.80 -7.14
C THR A 235 10.00 -10.05 -7.59
N ASN A 236 9.74 -11.15 -6.89
CA ASN A 236 10.20 -12.47 -7.28
C ASN A 236 9.34 -12.99 -8.45
N VAL A 237 9.96 -13.31 -9.58
CA VAL A 237 9.26 -13.73 -10.81
C VAL A 237 8.53 -15.06 -10.66
N THR A 238 9.00 -15.93 -9.78
CA THR A 238 8.43 -17.28 -9.61
C THR A 238 7.23 -17.27 -8.66
N THR A 239 7.31 -16.49 -7.58
CA THR A 239 6.29 -16.48 -6.51
C THR A 239 5.35 -15.30 -6.56
N GLY A 240 5.69 -14.24 -7.29
CA GLY A 240 4.97 -12.96 -7.25
C GLY A 240 5.15 -12.16 -5.97
N LEU A 241 5.99 -12.64 -5.02
CA LEU A 241 6.23 -11.94 -3.76
C LEU A 241 7.10 -10.71 -4.01
N VAL A 242 6.62 -9.56 -3.57
CA VAL A 242 7.39 -8.32 -3.57
C VAL A 242 8.49 -8.44 -2.53
N LYS A 243 9.71 -8.10 -2.90
CA LYS A 243 10.86 -8.00 -1.97
C LYS A 243 10.97 -6.60 -1.39
N LYS A 244 10.72 -5.60 -2.24
CA LYS A 244 10.82 -4.20 -1.86
C LYS A 244 9.90 -3.35 -2.73
N ASN A 245 9.25 -2.39 -2.11
CA ASN A 245 8.51 -1.33 -2.80
C ASN A 245 8.91 0.02 -2.20
N SER A 246 9.44 0.92 -3.02
CA SER A 246 9.81 2.28 -2.61
C SER A 246 8.97 3.26 -3.42
N THR A 247 8.20 4.11 -2.73
CA THR A 247 7.27 5.06 -3.33
C THR A 247 7.62 6.49 -2.91
N THR A 248 7.55 7.41 -3.86
CA THR A 248 7.59 8.85 -3.60
C THR A 248 6.43 9.51 -4.32
N GLY A 249 5.88 10.58 -3.76
CA GLY A 249 4.74 11.25 -4.36
C GLY A 249 4.46 12.62 -3.79
N THR A 250 3.55 13.32 -4.47
CA THR A 250 3.01 14.62 -4.05
C THR A 250 1.48 14.57 -4.14
N VAL A 251 0.83 15.25 -3.22
CA VAL A 251 -0.59 15.55 -3.27
C VAL A 251 -0.72 17.06 -3.24
N GLU A 252 -1.51 17.59 -4.16
CA GLU A 252 -1.84 19.01 -4.21
C GLU A 252 -3.36 19.15 -4.25
N GLY A 253 -3.92 20.14 -3.57
CA GLY A 253 -5.36 20.29 -3.55
C GLY A 253 -5.84 21.44 -2.67
N THR A 254 -7.12 21.35 -2.33
CA THR A 254 -7.79 22.28 -1.41
C THR A 254 -8.57 21.51 -0.36
N LEU A 255 -8.56 22.03 0.84
CA LEU A 255 -9.43 21.61 1.93
C LEU A 255 -10.49 22.69 2.13
N ASP A 256 -11.73 22.37 1.86
CA ASP A 256 -12.87 23.23 2.08
C ASP A 256 -13.52 22.87 3.42
N MET A 257 -13.52 23.83 4.35
CA MET A 257 -14.06 23.66 5.70
C MET A 257 -14.79 24.93 6.10
N MET A 258 -16.06 24.82 6.53
CA MET A 258 -16.87 25.96 6.98
C MET A 258 -16.95 27.11 5.95
N GLY A 259 -16.94 26.78 4.65
CA GLY A 259 -16.97 27.79 3.57
C GLY A 259 -15.64 28.49 3.30
N GLN A 260 -14.56 28.08 3.94
CA GLN A 260 -13.21 28.54 3.65
C GLN A 260 -12.44 27.47 2.90
N SER A 261 -11.81 27.85 1.79
CA SER A 261 -10.94 26.98 1.00
C SER A 261 -9.48 27.24 1.32
N MET A 262 -8.78 26.23 1.78
CA MET A 262 -7.36 26.30 2.14
C MET A 262 -6.54 25.44 1.17
N PRO A 263 -5.48 25.95 0.56
CA PRO A 263 -4.59 25.11 -0.24
C PRO A 263 -3.86 24.13 0.66
N ILE A 264 -3.73 22.90 0.19
CA ILE A 264 -2.93 21.86 0.84
C ILE A 264 -1.92 21.31 -0.15
N SER A 265 -0.71 21.09 0.32
CA SER A 265 0.28 20.32 -0.41
C SER A 265 0.94 19.31 0.52
N MET A 266 1.26 18.13 -0.03
CA MET A 266 1.89 17.06 0.74
C MET A 266 2.96 16.41 -0.11
N LYS A 267 4.11 16.14 0.49
CA LYS A 267 5.15 15.26 -0.05
C LYS A 267 5.19 14.00 0.77
N MET A 268 5.23 12.86 0.11
CA MET A 268 5.30 11.57 0.77
C MET A 268 6.42 10.72 0.21
N SER A 269 7.05 9.95 1.08
CA SER A 269 7.90 8.83 0.70
C SER A 269 7.57 7.64 1.59
N SER A 270 7.61 6.45 1.03
CA SER A 270 7.44 5.22 1.78
C SER A 270 8.29 4.11 1.21
N GLU A 271 8.68 3.21 2.09
CA GLU A 271 9.40 1.99 1.74
C GLU A 271 8.78 0.81 2.46
N VAL A 272 8.57 -0.27 1.74
CA VAL A 272 8.13 -1.55 2.32
C VAL A 272 9.10 -2.63 1.87
N VAL A 273 9.65 -3.37 2.84
CA VAL A 273 10.54 -4.53 2.62
C VAL A 273 9.83 -5.76 3.13
N PHE A 274 9.88 -6.85 2.35
CA PHE A 274 9.27 -8.14 2.68
C PHE A 274 10.35 -9.23 2.80
N GLU A 275 10.28 -10.02 3.89
CA GLU A 275 11.20 -11.11 4.24
C GLU A 275 10.47 -12.42 4.56
#